data_8ba9ed3548bf15f06ffb2a5f1976b20c
#
_entry.id   8ba9ed3548bf15f06ffb2a5f1976b20c
#
_cell.length_a   1.000
_cell.length_b   1.000
_cell.length_c   1.000
_cell.angle_alpha   90.00
_cell.angle_beta   90.00
_cell.angle_gamma   90.00
#
_symmetry.space_group_name_H-M   'P 1'
#
loop_
_entity.id
_entity.type
_entity.pdbx_description
1 polymer ?
#
loop_
_entity_poly.entity_id
_entity_poly.type
_entity_poly.pdbx_seq_one_letter_code
_entity_poly.pdbx_strand_id
1 'polypeptide(L)'
;MGYILDLRKELGSRPLITAGAGVIIINDKNEILLGKRTDNGYWDYPAGSMELGESFEECARREVSEETGLTCGKLEYFMELSGEDSFYEYPNGDQVWLAVIIYICRDFSGEMKAQEDEVTVQKFFPIDQLPKIPPMKIKTRIFEKVREYLQKKQDQPYI
;
A
#
# COMPACT_ATOMS: atom_id res chain seq x y z
N MET A 1 4.59 -7.80 -17.48
CA MET A 1 5.62 -7.49 -16.47
C MET A 1 5.76 -6.00 -16.31
N GLY A 2 6.04 -5.55 -15.10
CA GLY A 2 6.07 -4.13 -14.78
C GLY A 2 7.32 -3.41 -15.28
N TYR A 3 7.20 -2.09 -15.42
CA TYR A 3 8.28 -1.19 -15.82
C TYR A 3 9.53 -1.34 -14.93
N ILE A 4 9.34 -1.41 -13.61
CA ILE A 4 10.47 -1.53 -12.66
C ILE A 4 11.20 -2.86 -12.84
N LEU A 5 10.49 -3.96 -13.07
CA LEU A 5 11.11 -5.27 -13.30
C LEU A 5 11.92 -5.28 -14.60
N ASP A 6 11.42 -4.64 -15.64
CA ASP A 6 12.15 -4.52 -16.90
C ASP A 6 13.41 -3.67 -16.74
N LEU A 7 13.29 -2.56 -16.00
CA LEU A 7 14.44 -1.70 -15.71
C LEU A 7 15.52 -2.43 -14.88
N ARG A 8 15.08 -3.29 -13.94
CA ARG A 8 16.00 -4.10 -13.13
C ARG A 8 16.84 -5.07 -13.96
N LYS A 9 16.30 -5.60 -15.04
CA LYS A 9 17.05 -6.46 -15.96
C LYS A 9 18.28 -5.74 -16.54
N GLU A 10 18.15 -4.42 -16.76
CA GLU A 10 19.22 -3.59 -17.31
C GLU A 10 20.19 -3.11 -16.21
N LEU A 11 19.67 -2.72 -15.06
CA LEU A 11 20.41 -2.00 -14.02
C LEU A 11 20.81 -2.88 -12.82
N GLY A 12 20.25 -4.08 -12.71
CA GLY A 12 20.50 -4.95 -11.56
C GLY A 12 19.98 -4.36 -10.25
N SER A 13 20.75 -4.56 -9.17
CA SER A 13 20.34 -4.15 -7.81
C SER A 13 20.70 -2.72 -7.43
N ARG A 14 21.10 -1.89 -8.38
CA ARG A 14 21.43 -0.49 -8.12
C ARG A 14 20.24 0.24 -7.50
N PRO A 15 20.49 1.20 -6.58
CA PRO A 15 19.42 1.99 -6.00
C PRO A 15 18.62 2.74 -7.07
N LEU A 16 17.29 2.64 -6.98
CA LEU A 16 16.37 3.36 -7.87
C LEU A 16 15.41 4.18 -7.05
N ILE A 17 15.01 5.35 -7.58
CA ILE A 17 13.82 6.05 -7.09
C ILE A 17 12.64 5.47 -7.86
N THR A 18 11.65 4.94 -7.12
CA THR A 18 10.47 4.33 -7.75
C THR A 18 9.23 5.11 -7.36
N ALA A 19 8.47 5.55 -8.37
CA ALA A 19 7.18 6.18 -8.15
C ALA A 19 6.10 5.10 -8.01
N GLY A 20 5.15 5.33 -7.13
CA GLY A 20 4.08 4.37 -6.90
C GLY A 20 2.91 4.94 -6.12
N ALA A 21 1.95 4.09 -5.85
CA ALA A 21 0.76 4.45 -5.07
C ALA A 21 0.33 3.27 -4.20
N GLY A 22 -0.28 3.61 -3.07
CA GLY A 22 -0.87 2.64 -2.17
C GLY A 22 -2.22 3.12 -1.67
N VAL A 23 -3.02 2.20 -1.14
CA VAL A 23 -4.36 2.50 -0.66
C VAL A 23 -4.60 1.87 0.71
N ILE A 24 -5.05 2.69 1.64
CA ILE A 24 -5.56 2.22 2.93
C ILE A 24 -7.07 2.01 2.74
N ILE A 25 -7.48 0.75 2.62
CA ILE A 25 -8.89 0.38 2.47
C ILE A 25 -9.50 0.19 3.86
N ILE A 26 -10.55 0.94 4.15
CA ILE A 26 -11.18 0.97 5.48
C ILE A 26 -12.64 0.52 5.36
N ASN A 27 -13.02 -0.48 6.16
CA ASN A 27 -14.40 -0.97 6.20
C ASN A 27 -15.28 -0.18 7.18
N ASP A 28 -16.55 -0.58 7.28
CA ASP A 28 -17.54 0.09 8.15
C ASP A 28 -17.23 -0.03 9.65
N LYS A 29 -16.36 -0.96 10.03
CA LYS A 29 -15.90 -1.16 11.40
C LYS A 29 -14.63 -0.38 11.72
N ASN A 30 -14.17 0.49 10.80
CA ASN A 30 -12.90 1.20 10.90
C ASN A 30 -11.68 0.28 11.00
N GLU A 31 -11.77 -0.87 10.35
CA GLU A 31 -10.65 -1.80 10.19
C GLU A 31 -9.97 -1.59 8.84
N ILE A 32 -8.68 -1.83 8.76
CA ILE A 32 -7.89 -1.67 7.55
C ILE A 32 -7.55 -3.01 6.91
N LEU A 33 -7.56 -3.06 5.58
CA LEU A 33 -7.24 -4.26 4.81
C LEU A 33 -5.74 -4.40 4.66
N LEU A 34 -5.21 -5.52 5.11
CA LEU A 34 -3.81 -5.89 4.91
C LEU A 34 -3.72 -7.28 4.27
N GLY A 35 -2.67 -7.47 3.47
CA GLY A 35 -2.34 -8.76 2.87
C GLY A 35 -1.00 -9.25 3.37
N LYS A 36 -0.89 -10.55 3.59
CA LYS A 36 0.37 -11.18 3.99
C LYS A 36 1.22 -11.43 2.75
N ARG A 37 2.38 -10.79 2.70
CA ARG A 37 3.30 -10.90 1.56
C ARG A 37 4.00 -12.26 1.54
N THR A 38 4.14 -12.81 0.34
CA THR A 38 4.85 -14.08 0.12
C THR A 38 6.37 -13.93 0.26
N ASP A 39 6.92 -12.75 -0.07
CA ASP A 39 8.37 -12.53 -0.11
C ASP A 39 9.01 -12.40 1.29
N ASN A 40 8.32 -11.81 2.26
CA ASN A 40 8.89 -11.54 3.59
C ASN A 40 7.98 -11.95 4.76
N GLY A 41 6.75 -12.37 4.50
CA GLY A 41 5.79 -12.77 5.53
C GLY A 41 5.18 -11.62 6.34
N TYR A 42 5.53 -10.38 6.03
CA TYR A 42 4.92 -9.22 6.67
C TYR A 42 3.56 -8.89 6.05
N TRP A 43 2.72 -8.21 6.82
CA TRP A 43 1.43 -7.74 6.37
C TRP A 43 1.52 -6.28 5.95
N ASP A 44 0.96 -5.97 4.80
CA ASP A 44 1.03 -4.62 4.23
C ASP A 44 -0.25 -4.27 3.48
N TYR A 45 -0.49 -2.97 3.30
CA TYR A 45 -1.60 -2.48 2.49
C TYR A 45 -1.29 -2.68 1.00
N PRO A 46 -2.32 -2.73 0.14
CA PRO A 46 -2.08 -2.83 -1.31
C PRO A 46 -1.36 -1.61 -1.85
N ALA A 47 -0.28 -1.84 -2.57
CA ALA A 47 0.56 -0.81 -3.14
C ALA A 47 1.48 -1.38 -4.21
N GLY A 48 1.95 -0.54 -5.11
CA GLY A 48 2.94 -0.93 -6.10
C GLY A 48 3.47 0.23 -6.91
N SER A 49 4.36 -0.10 -7.84
CA SER A 49 5.02 0.88 -8.70
C SER A 49 4.16 1.26 -9.89
N MET A 50 4.31 2.50 -10.32
CA MET A 50 3.61 3.02 -11.52
C MET A 50 4.12 2.34 -12.78
N GLU A 51 3.19 2.11 -13.70
CA GLU A 51 3.51 1.77 -15.07
C GLU A 51 3.60 3.04 -15.92
N LEU A 52 4.27 2.96 -17.06
CA LEU A 52 4.40 4.10 -17.97
C LEU A 52 3.02 4.60 -18.40
N GLY A 53 2.81 5.89 -18.26
CA GLY A 53 1.56 6.54 -18.62
C GLY A 53 0.45 6.50 -17.58
N GLU A 54 0.65 5.82 -16.44
CA GLU A 54 -0.33 5.83 -15.36
C GLU A 54 -0.26 7.11 -14.53
N SER A 55 -1.41 7.61 -14.10
CA SER A 55 -1.48 8.56 -13.00
C SER A 55 -1.34 7.82 -11.65
N PHE A 56 -1.13 8.56 -10.56
CA PHE A 56 -1.12 7.96 -9.23
C PHE A 56 -2.43 7.25 -8.89
N GLU A 57 -3.58 7.84 -9.24
CA GLU A 57 -4.88 7.21 -9.00
C GLU A 57 -5.07 5.93 -9.82
N GLU A 58 -4.67 5.95 -11.09
CA GLU A 58 -4.73 4.75 -11.94
C GLU A 58 -3.86 3.63 -11.38
N CYS A 59 -2.65 3.96 -10.95
CA CYS A 59 -1.75 3.02 -10.28
C CYS A 59 -2.38 2.43 -9.01
N ALA A 60 -2.94 3.29 -8.17
CA ALA A 60 -3.61 2.87 -6.93
C ALA A 60 -4.75 1.91 -7.21
N ARG A 61 -5.63 2.23 -8.17
CA ARG A 61 -6.77 1.39 -8.54
C ARG A 61 -6.33 0.05 -9.11
N ARG A 62 -5.31 0.07 -9.96
CA ARG A 62 -4.78 -1.16 -10.56
C ARG A 62 -4.19 -2.08 -9.49
N GLU A 63 -3.38 -1.54 -8.60
CA GLU A 63 -2.75 -2.32 -7.53
C GLU A 63 -3.79 -2.94 -6.58
N VAL A 64 -4.82 -2.18 -6.21
CA VAL A 64 -5.92 -2.73 -5.40
C VAL A 64 -6.62 -3.87 -6.13
N SER A 65 -6.94 -3.68 -7.40
CA SER A 65 -7.61 -4.72 -8.20
C SER A 65 -6.75 -5.98 -8.32
N GLU A 66 -5.47 -5.83 -8.63
CA GLU A 66 -4.54 -6.95 -8.80
C GLU A 66 -4.29 -7.70 -7.48
N GLU A 67 -4.01 -6.97 -6.40
CA GLU A 67 -3.65 -7.60 -5.14
C GLU A 67 -4.85 -8.09 -4.33
N THR A 68 -6.01 -7.45 -4.44
CA THR A 68 -7.15 -7.73 -3.56
C THR A 68 -8.39 -8.25 -4.28
N GLY A 69 -8.52 -8.02 -5.56
CA GLY A 69 -9.75 -8.29 -6.31
C GLY A 69 -10.85 -7.26 -6.11
N LEU A 70 -10.63 -6.26 -5.25
CA LEU A 70 -11.61 -5.21 -5.00
C LEU A 70 -11.50 -4.09 -6.04
N THR A 71 -12.61 -3.38 -6.20
CA THR A 71 -12.70 -2.17 -7.03
C THR A 71 -12.92 -0.97 -6.12
N CYS A 72 -12.03 0.00 -6.18
CA CYS A 72 -12.17 1.26 -5.45
C CYS A 72 -13.19 2.17 -6.13
N GLY A 73 -14.08 2.74 -5.34
CA GLY A 73 -14.87 3.90 -5.75
C GLY A 73 -14.06 5.18 -5.54
N LYS A 74 -14.52 6.07 -4.66
CA LYS A 74 -13.81 7.31 -4.39
C LYS A 74 -12.47 7.05 -3.68
N LEU A 75 -11.39 7.66 -4.19
CA LEU A 75 -10.09 7.72 -3.54
C LEU A 75 -9.89 9.12 -2.94
N GLU A 76 -9.48 9.15 -1.68
CA GLU A 76 -9.14 10.38 -0.97
C GLU A 76 -7.62 10.45 -0.79
N TYR A 77 -7.00 11.55 -1.25
CA TYR A 77 -5.59 11.78 -1.00
C TYR A 77 -5.34 11.79 0.51
N PHE A 78 -4.36 11.03 0.96
CA PHE A 78 -4.05 10.92 2.39
C PHE A 78 -2.69 11.52 2.71
N MET A 79 -1.63 10.99 2.10
CA MET A 79 -0.27 11.47 2.36
C MET A 79 0.68 11.04 1.24
N GLU A 80 1.85 11.65 1.24
CA GLU A 80 2.94 11.24 0.36
C GLU A 80 4.10 10.68 1.19
N LEU A 81 4.90 9.84 0.56
CA LEU A 81 6.10 9.25 1.16
C LEU A 81 7.29 9.51 0.25
N SER A 82 8.36 10.05 0.81
CA SER A 82 9.63 10.24 0.11
C SER A 82 10.74 10.51 1.15
N GLY A 83 11.98 10.67 0.69
CA GLY A 83 13.09 11.05 1.53
C GLY A 83 13.79 9.87 2.20
N GLU A 84 14.61 10.15 3.21
CA GLU A 84 15.47 9.16 3.86
C GLU A 84 14.72 7.95 4.43
N ASP A 85 13.55 8.18 5.02
CA ASP A 85 12.76 7.12 5.64
C ASP A 85 12.05 6.23 4.62
N SER A 86 12.16 6.55 3.32
CA SER A 86 11.55 5.78 2.24
C SER A 86 12.47 4.73 1.61
N PHE A 87 13.68 4.58 2.13
CA PHE A 87 14.62 3.55 1.65
C PHE A 87 14.13 2.16 2.05
N TYR A 88 14.22 1.24 1.10
CA TYR A 88 13.91 -0.17 1.35
C TYR A 88 14.83 -1.07 0.52
N GLU A 89 15.32 -2.14 1.14
CA GLU A 89 16.06 -3.20 0.46
C GLU A 89 15.21 -4.47 0.46
N TYR A 90 14.93 -4.97 -0.73
CA TYR A 90 14.20 -6.23 -0.90
C TYR A 90 15.09 -7.43 -0.51
N PRO A 91 14.46 -8.59 -0.17
CA PRO A 91 15.25 -9.79 0.17
C PRO A 91 16.26 -10.22 -0.88
N ASN A 92 16.01 -9.91 -2.16
CA ASN A 92 16.94 -10.22 -3.26
C ASN A 92 18.09 -9.21 -3.41
N GLY A 93 18.16 -8.19 -2.56
CA GLY A 93 19.20 -7.16 -2.58
C GLY A 93 18.87 -5.91 -3.40
N ASP A 94 17.74 -5.87 -4.07
CA ASP A 94 17.30 -4.69 -4.83
C ASP A 94 17.00 -3.54 -3.85
N GLN A 95 17.52 -2.36 -4.15
CA GLN A 95 17.35 -1.17 -3.32
C GLN A 95 16.46 -0.14 -3.99
N VAL A 96 15.52 0.43 -3.22
CA VAL A 96 14.61 1.47 -3.70
C VAL A 96 14.52 2.61 -2.71
N TRP A 97 14.32 3.79 -3.26
CA TRP A 97 13.88 4.99 -2.55
C TRP A 97 12.47 5.28 -3.04
N LEU A 98 11.48 5.10 -2.18
CA LEU A 98 10.08 5.20 -2.58
C LEU A 98 9.63 6.66 -2.71
N ALA A 99 8.90 6.96 -3.78
CA ALA A 99 8.19 8.22 -3.99
C ALA A 99 6.73 7.84 -4.25
N VAL A 100 5.89 7.82 -3.21
CA VAL A 100 4.59 7.17 -3.24
C VAL A 100 3.51 8.10 -2.70
N ILE A 101 2.34 8.08 -3.36
CA ILE A 101 1.11 8.69 -2.87
C ILE A 101 0.27 7.60 -2.19
N ILE A 102 -0.22 7.87 -0.99
CA ILE A 102 -1.15 6.99 -0.27
C ILE A 102 -2.54 7.61 -0.28
N TYR A 103 -3.51 6.82 -0.70
CA TYR A 103 -4.93 7.17 -0.69
C TYR A 103 -5.68 6.42 0.40
N ILE A 104 -6.81 6.98 0.84
CA ILE A 104 -7.80 6.28 1.64
C ILE A 104 -8.98 5.93 0.75
N CYS A 105 -9.48 4.69 0.89
CA CYS A 105 -10.67 4.21 0.21
C CYS A 105 -11.63 3.61 1.22
N ARG A 106 -12.82 4.23 1.37
CA ARG A 106 -13.93 3.70 2.17
C ARG A 106 -15.04 3.16 1.30
N ASP A 107 -15.02 3.49 0.01
CA ASP A 107 -16.02 3.11 -0.99
C ASP A 107 -15.39 2.07 -1.92
N PHE A 108 -15.69 0.81 -1.70
CA PHE A 108 -15.16 -0.28 -2.50
C PHE A 108 -16.21 -1.38 -2.67
N SER A 109 -16.03 -2.20 -3.70
CA SER A 109 -16.94 -3.28 -4.06
C SER A 109 -16.16 -4.48 -4.58
N GLY A 110 -16.85 -5.57 -4.82
CA GLY A 110 -16.27 -6.80 -5.34
C GLY A 110 -15.95 -7.81 -4.25
N GLU A 111 -15.36 -8.92 -4.66
CA GLU A 111 -14.94 -10.00 -3.76
C GLU A 111 -13.42 -10.02 -3.60
N MET A 112 -12.97 -10.19 -2.37
CA MET A 112 -11.54 -10.33 -2.11
C MET A 112 -10.99 -11.61 -2.72
N LYS A 113 -9.96 -11.43 -3.57
CA LYS A 113 -9.19 -12.53 -4.16
C LYS A 113 -7.73 -12.16 -4.07
N ALA A 114 -6.97 -12.91 -3.27
CA ALA A 114 -5.53 -12.71 -3.18
C ALA A 114 -4.86 -13.04 -4.51
N GLN A 115 -3.90 -12.22 -4.91
CA GLN A 115 -2.95 -12.56 -5.96
C GLN A 115 -1.94 -13.53 -5.36
N GLU A 116 -2.10 -14.82 -5.63
CA GLU A 116 -1.37 -15.92 -4.96
C GLU A 116 0.16 -15.78 -5.03
N ASP A 117 0.67 -15.15 -6.08
CA ASP A 117 2.13 -14.96 -6.26
C ASP A 117 2.72 -13.90 -5.31
N GLU A 118 1.93 -12.93 -4.87
CA GLU A 118 2.41 -11.80 -4.04
C GLU A 118 1.80 -11.79 -2.64
N VAL A 119 0.55 -12.20 -2.51
CA VAL A 119 -0.23 -12.14 -1.26
C VAL A 119 -0.93 -13.47 -1.02
N THR A 120 -0.68 -14.08 0.13
CA THR A 120 -1.26 -15.39 0.46
C THR A 120 -2.61 -15.28 1.18
N VAL A 121 -2.79 -14.27 2.03
CA VAL A 121 -4.01 -14.07 2.84
C VAL A 121 -4.30 -12.58 2.93
N GLN A 122 -5.59 -12.23 2.93
CA GLN A 122 -6.04 -10.87 3.17
C GLN A 122 -7.02 -10.84 4.32
N LYS A 123 -6.91 -9.81 5.16
CA LYS A 123 -7.80 -9.66 6.31
C LYS A 123 -7.89 -8.20 6.72
N PHE A 124 -9.05 -7.81 7.25
CA PHE A 124 -9.23 -6.52 7.91
C PHE A 124 -8.77 -6.59 9.37
N PHE A 125 -8.04 -5.57 9.81
CA PHE A 125 -7.50 -5.47 11.16
C PHE A 125 -7.90 -4.15 11.81
N PRO A 126 -8.31 -4.16 13.08
CA PRO A 126 -8.38 -2.93 13.86
C PRO A 126 -7.01 -2.26 13.93
N ILE A 127 -6.99 -0.92 13.85
CA ILE A 127 -5.70 -0.18 13.84
C ILE A 127 -4.86 -0.42 15.10
N ASP A 128 -5.48 -0.76 16.21
CA ASP A 128 -4.78 -1.03 17.47
C ASP A 128 -4.39 -2.51 17.65
N GLN A 129 -4.71 -3.37 16.69
CA GLN A 129 -4.41 -4.80 16.72
C GLN A 129 -3.77 -5.24 15.40
N LEU A 130 -2.76 -4.51 14.96
CA LEU A 130 -2.08 -4.80 13.69
C LEU A 130 -1.24 -6.07 13.81
N PRO A 131 -1.16 -6.87 12.73
CA PRO A 131 -0.23 -7.98 12.65
C PRO A 131 1.20 -7.47 12.47
N LYS A 132 2.14 -8.36 12.20
CA LYS A 132 3.54 -7.99 11.97
C LYS A 132 3.68 -7.23 10.64
N ILE A 133 3.93 -5.94 10.74
CA ILE A 133 4.12 -5.05 9.58
C ILE A 133 5.61 -4.92 9.23
N PRO A 134 5.96 -4.47 8.00
CA PRO A 134 7.37 -4.26 7.65
C PRO A 134 8.07 -3.31 8.62
N PRO A 135 9.29 -3.64 9.08
CA PRO A 135 10.02 -2.83 10.08
C PRO A 135 10.68 -1.60 9.46
N MET A 136 9.91 -0.77 8.79
CA MET A 136 10.35 0.48 8.17
C MET A 136 9.75 1.66 8.93
N LYS A 137 10.55 2.68 9.19
CA LYS A 137 10.09 3.92 9.85
C LYS A 137 8.88 4.53 9.11
N ILE A 138 8.92 4.47 7.79
CA ILE A 138 7.85 5.03 6.97
C ILE A 138 6.53 4.27 7.16
N LYS A 139 6.57 2.95 7.30
CA LYS A 139 5.37 2.15 7.56
C LYS A 139 4.76 2.48 8.92
N THR A 140 5.59 2.58 9.95
CA THR A 140 5.15 2.99 11.28
C THR A 140 4.47 4.35 11.23
N ARG A 141 5.06 5.31 10.52
CA ARG A 141 4.48 6.65 10.36
C ARG A 141 3.12 6.62 9.65
N ILE A 142 2.99 5.81 8.60
CA ILE A 142 1.72 5.67 7.89
C ILE A 142 0.63 5.17 8.83
N PHE A 143 0.88 4.11 9.57
CA PHE A 143 -0.12 3.53 10.48
C PHE A 143 -0.46 4.46 11.65
N GLU A 144 0.49 5.23 12.15
CA GLU A 144 0.23 6.29 13.13
C GLU A 144 -0.70 7.36 12.57
N LYS A 145 -0.46 7.79 11.34
CA LYS A 145 -1.32 8.75 10.65
C LYS A 145 -2.72 8.19 10.37
N VAL A 146 -2.83 6.92 10.05
CA VAL A 146 -4.14 6.26 9.89
C VAL A 146 -4.88 6.24 11.23
N ARG A 147 -4.20 5.94 12.32
CA ARG A 147 -4.79 5.97 13.66
C ARG A 147 -5.33 7.36 13.99
N GLU A 148 -4.56 8.41 13.76
CA GLU A 148 -5.00 9.79 13.95
C GLU A 148 -6.22 10.14 13.09
N TYR A 149 -6.21 9.72 11.83
CA TYR A 149 -7.33 9.92 10.92
C TYR A 149 -8.61 9.27 11.44
N LEU A 150 -8.52 8.04 11.91
CA LEU A 150 -9.67 7.30 12.43
C LEU A 150 -10.20 7.93 13.72
N GLN A 151 -9.32 8.40 14.61
CA GLN A 151 -9.70 9.11 15.84
C GLN A 151 -10.43 10.42 15.55
N LYS A 152 -9.93 11.22 14.63
CA LYS A 152 -10.58 12.47 14.22
C LYS A 152 -11.98 12.24 13.66
N LYS A 153 -12.18 11.16 12.92
CA LYS A 153 -13.50 10.78 12.36
C LYS A 153 -14.47 10.35 13.46
N GLN A 154 -13.99 9.77 14.57
CA GLN A 154 -14.83 9.42 15.73
C GLN A 154 -15.20 10.65 16.55
N ASP A 155 -14.29 11.62 16.67
CA ASP A 155 -14.49 12.84 17.47
C ASP A 155 -15.34 13.90 16.77
N GLN A 156 -15.62 13.75 15.47
CA GLN A 156 -16.51 14.60 14.70
C GLN A 156 -17.82 13.85 14.44
N PRO A 157 -18.83 14.03 15.30
CA PRO A 157 -20.15 13.49 14.99
C PRO A 157 -20.67 14.15 13.71
N TYR A 158 -21.30 13.35 12.88
CA TYR A 158 -21.88 13.76 11.61
C TYR A 158 -22.62 15.10 11.73
N ILE A 159 -22.18 16.09 10.97
CA ILE A 159 -22.98 17.29 10.75
C ILE A 159 -23.86 17.02 9.54
#